data_9134b4cc6acbe3897fb08119e8508859
#
_entry.id   9134b4cc6acbe3897fb08119e8508859
#
_cell.length_a   1.000
_cell.length_b   1.000
_cell.length_c   1.000
_cell.angle_alpha   90.00
_cell.angle_beta   90.00
_cell.angle_gamma   90.00
#
_symmetry.space_group_name_H-M   'P 1'
#
loop_
_entity.id
_entity.type
_entity.pdbx_description
1 polymer ?
#
loop_
_entity_poly.entity_id
_entity_poly.type
_entity_poly.pdbx_seq_one_letter_code
_entity_poly.pdbx_strand_id
1 'polypeptide(L)'
;MSAYSCTLNKEEWSAHYNIKSLNGVVNQIETNSVSVWSEELTKICGGKTLEIGCGSGASSLWLAKNGRDVTALDYSESSVELVKAAAAKLNLSNVKVIHCDATKALPFYEKQFDYIFQAGLLEHFETDEQIRLLRNWARYGKYMISMIPNASSIPYRIGKQLMENEGTWEYGLEIPKHSFKEEFSRAGITVEKEYTIGSEWAQRFLPKRHYIREFFAKLEKDGYNLDDLMQGYLLVTIGKCEG
;
A
#
# COMPACT_ATOMS: atom_id res chain seq x y z
N MET A 1 12.47 -8.62 -22.81
CA MET A 1 12.27 -7.67 -21.69
C MET A 1 12.46 -8.47 -20.42
N SER A 2 13.09 -7.93 -19.40
CA SER A 2 13.15 -8.56 -18.09
C SER A 2 11.72 -8.72 -17.55
N ALA A 3 11.41 -9.82 -16.84
CA ALA A 3 10.12 -10.03 -16.17
C ALA A 3 9.74 -8.86 -15.23
N TYR A 4 10.74 -8.14 -14.74
CA TYR A 4 10.58 -7.02 -13.81
C TYR A 4 10.27 -5.66 -14.47
N SER A 5 10.22 -5.61 -15.80
CA SER A 5 9.86 -4.41 -16.57
C SER A 5 8.39 -4.39 -17.01
N CYS A 6 7.62 -5.40 -16.64
CA CYS A 6 6.20 -5.53 -17.00
C CYS A 6 5.33 -5.56 -15.73
N THR A 7 4.19 -4.90 -15.80
CA THR A 7 3.12 -5.04 -14.78
C THR A 7 2.59 -6.46 -14.82
N LEU A 8 2.37 -7.07 -13.64
CA LEU A 8 1.74 -8.38 -13.55
C LEU A 8 0.30 -8.31 -14.08
N ASN A 9 -0.14 -9.37 -14.73
CA ASN A 9 -1.53 -9.51 -15.16
C ASN A 9 -2.45 -9.96 -14.00
N LYS A 10 -3.74 -10.08 -14.28
CA LYS A 10 -4.76 -10.42 -13.27
C LYS A 10 -4.55 -11.80 -12.65
N GLU A 11 -4.17 -12.78 -13.45
CA GLU A 11 -3.94 -14.16 -13.02
C GLU A 11 -2.71 -14.25 -12.08
N GLU A 12 -1.65 -13.52 -12.43
CA GLU A 12 -0.44 -13.44 -11.62
C GLU A 12 -0.73 -12.79 -10.26
N TRP A 13 -1.46 -11.65 -10.22
CA TRP A 13 -1.88 -11.03 -8.96
C TRP A 13 -2.81 -11.93 -8.14
N SER A 14 -3.71 -12.67 -8.80
CA SER A 14 -4.63 -13.61 -8.14
C SER A 14 -3.89 -14.78 -7.47
N ALA A 15 -2.68 -15.11 -7.92
CA ALA A 15 -1.84 -16.10 -7.27
C ALA A 15 -1.27 -15.62 -5.92
N HIS A 16 -1.01 -14.31 -5.78
CA HIS A 16 -0.49 -13.74 -4.52
C HIS A 16 -1.57 -13.68 -3.42
N TYR A 17 -2.81 -13.34 -3.77
CA TYR A 17 -3.90 -13.10 -2.82
C TYR A 17 -5.07 -14.04 -3.06
N ASN A 18 -5.18 -15.10 -2.26
CA ASN A 18 -6.22 -16.11 -2.40
C ASN A 18 -6.61 -16.71 -1.05
N ILE A 19 -7.65 -17.55 -1.04
CA ILE A 19 -8.26 -18.13 0.17
C ILE A 19 -7.27 -18.94 1.03
N LYS A 20 -6.17 -19.45 0.46
CA LYS A 20 -5.14 -20.16 1.23
C LYS A 20 -4.45 -19.25 2.26
N SER A 21 -4.47 -17.94 2.04
CA SER A 21 -3.92 -16.93 2.95
C SER A 21 -4.86 -16.56 4.10
N LEU A 22 -6.10 -17.06 4.12
CA LEU A 22 -7.16 -16.67 5.07
C LEU A 22 -6.71 -16.73 6.53
N ASN A 23 -6.13 -17.85 6.95
CA ASN A 23 -5.73 -18.02 8.36
C ASN A 23 -4.59 -17.07 8.74
N GLY A 24 -3.68 -16.78 7.83
CA GLY A 24 -2.59 -15.81 8.02
C GLY A 24 -3.13 -14.40 8.21
N VAL A 25 -4.04 -13.96 7.34
CA VAL A 25 -4.67 -12.63 7.42
C VAL A 25 -5.47 -12.49 8.72
N VAL A 26 -6.30 -13.47 9.06
CA VAL A 26 -7.10 -13.45 10.29
C VAL A 26 -6.19 -13.37 11.52
N ASN A 27 -5.19 -14.25 11.62
CA ASN A 27 -4.24 -14.26 12.74
C ASN A 27 -3.50 -12.91 12.87
N GLN A 28 -3.07 -12.32 11.75
CA GLN A 28 -2.42 -11.00 11.75
C GLN A 28 -3.30 -9.93 12.39
N ILE A 29 -4.59 -9.92 12.08
CA ILE A 29 -5.55 -8.96 12.64
C ILE A 29 -5.85 -9.28 14.11
N GLU A 30 -6.07 -10.55 14.49
CA GLU A 30 -6.37 -10.96 15.87
C GLU A 30 -5.22 -10.65 16.82
N THR A 31 -3.97 -10.90 16.41
CA THR A 31 -2.77 -10.70 17.23
C THR A 31 -2.21 -9.29 17.19
N ASN A 32 -2.84 -8.37 16.46
CA ASN A 32 -2.36 -7.01 16.22
C ASN A 32 -0.95 -6.96 15.55
N SER A 33 -0.58 -8.00 14.81
CA SER A 33 0.71 -8.09 14.12
C SER A 33 0.60 -7.50 12.71
N VAL A 34 0.05 -6.28 12.61
CA VAL A 34 -0.17 -5.61 11.33
C VAL A 34 1.08 -4.87 10.84
N SER A 35 1.05 -4.48 9.59
CA SER A 35 2.11 -3.70 8.99
C SER A 35 2.12 -2.26 9.48
N VAL A 36 3.29 -1.61 9.44
CA VAL A 36 3.46 -0.19 9.80
C VAL A 36 2.53 0.73 9.00
N TRP A 37 2.22 0.41 7.75
CA TRP A 37 1.29 1.20 6.94
C TRP A 37 -0.17 1.04 7.38
N SER A 38 -0.60 -0.13 7.84
CA SER A 38 -1.94 -0.32 8.40
C SER A 38 -2.12 0.46 9.71
N GLU A 39 -1.10 0.50 10.56
CA GLU A 39 -1.07 1.33 11.77
C GLU A 39 -1.13 2.82 11.43
N GLU A 40 -0.35 3.25 10.43
CA GLU A 40 -0.32 4.65 10.00
C GLU A 40 -1.67 5.10 9.42
N LEU A 41 -2.32 4.26 8.60
CA LEU A 41 -3.66 4.51 8.08
C LEU A 41 -4.69 4.70 9.21
N THR A 42 -4.55 3.98 10.33
CA THR A 42 -5.45 4.14 11.49
C THR A 42 -5.34 5.52 12.13
N LYS A 43 -4.16 6.14 12.08
CA LYS A 43 -3.93 7.51 12.58
C LYS A 43 -4.50 8.58 11.65
N ILE A 44 -4.48 8.31 10.33
CA ILE A 44 -4.89 9.26 9.29
C ILE A 44 -6.39 9.17 9.01
N CYS A 45 -6.90 7.94 8.77
CA CYS A 45 -8.26 7.72 8.31
C CYS A 45 -9.27 7.82 9.44
N GLY A 46 -10.23 8.73 9.29
CA GLY A 46 -11.45 8.80 10.10
C GLY A 46 -12.68 8.71 9.19
N GLY A 47 -13.82 8.23 9.69
CA GLY A 47 -15.04 8.18 8.89
C GLY A 47 -15.06 7.10 7.80
N LYS A 48 -15.74 7.38 6.68
CA LYS A 48 -15.89 6.43 5.57
C LYS A 48 -14.63 6.37 4.72
N THR A 49 -14.10 5.18 4.55
CA THR A 49 -12.80 4.96 3.90
C THR A 49 -12.94 3.98 2.73
N LEU A 50 -12.28 4.26 1.61
CA LEU A 50 -12.17 3.38 0.46
C LEU A 50 -10.72 2.94 0.28
N GLU A 51 -10.46 1.63 0.27
CA GLU A 51 -9.19 1.04 -0.18
C GLU A 51 -9.29 0.62 -1.63
N ILE A 52 -8.35 1.05 -2.45
CA ILE A 52 -8.25 0.69 -3.87
C ILE A 52 -7.12 -0.31 -4.07
N GLY A 53 -7.43 -1.47 -4.65
CA GLY A 53 -6.49 -2.58 -4.82
C GLY A 53 -6.16 -3.22 -3.48
N CYS A 54 -7.17 -3.74 -2.79
CA CYS A 54 -7.02 -4.18 -1.39
C CYS A 54 -6.17 -5.45 -1.20
N GLY A 55 -5.93 -6.24 -2.25
CA GLY A 55 -5.14 -7.47 -2.18
C GLY A 55 -5.60 -8.41 -1.07
N SER A 56 -4.80 -8.58 -0.02
CA SER A 56 -5.15 -9.39 1.15
C SER A 56 -6.23 -8.74 2.04
N GLY A 57 -6.50 -7.45 1.87
CA GLY A 57 -7.42 -6.67 2.69
C GLY A 57 -6.95 -6.40 4.12
N ALA A 58 -5.70 -6.68 4.44
CA ALA A 58 -5.19 -6.54 5.81
C ALA A 58 -5.37 -5.13 6.36
N SER A 59 -5.14 -4.09 5.56
CA SER A 59 -5.35 -2.69 5.97
C SER A 59 -6.83 -2.36 6.18
N SER A 60 -7.71 -2.76 5.26
CA SER A 60 -9.16 -2.60 5.40
C SER A 60 -9.73 -3.30 6.64
N LEU A 61 -9.34 -4.55 6.87
CA LEU A 61 -9.76 -5.33 8.04
C LEU A 61 -9.24 -4.72 9.34
N TRP A 62 -8.01 -4.20 9.34
CA TRP A 62 -7.44 -3.52 10.49
C TRP A 62 -8.16 -2.21 10.81
N LEU A 63 -8.42 -1.38 9.81
CA LEU A 63 -9.21 -0.16 9.96
C LEU A 63 -10.62 -0.47 10.51
N ALA A 64 -11.27 -1.49 9.98
CA ALA A 64 -12.60 -1.90 10.42
C ALA A 64 -12.60 -2.41 11.87
N LYS A 65 -11.61 -3.22 12.27
CA LYS A 65 -11.41 -3.64 13.67
C LYS A 65 -11.25 -2.42 14.60
N ASN A 66 -10.67 -1.33 14.10
CA ASN A 66 -10.53 -0.06 14.83
C ASN A 66 -11.73 0.90 14.61
N GLY A 67 -12.90 0.38 14.22
CA GLY A 67 -14.16 1.11 14.18
C GLY A 67 -14.38 2.01 12.96
N ARG A 68 -13.61 1.85 11.88
CA ARG A 68 -13.80 2.61 10.63
C ARG A 68 -14.84 1.90 9.74
N ASP A 69 -15.62 2.69 8.99
CA ASP A 69 -16.52 2.18 7.95
C ASP A 69 -15.72 2.06 6.65
N VAL A 70 -15.44 0.83 6.21
CA VAL A 70 -14.47 0.57 5.14
C VAL A 70 -15.16 -0.08 3.94
N THR A 71 -14.87 0.45 2.77
CA THR A 71 -15.09 -0.23 1.50
C THR A 71 -13.75 -0.63 0.92
N ALA A 72 -13.56 -1.92 0.65
CA ALA A 72 -12.38 -2.46 -0.01
C ALA A 72 -12.74 -2.90 -1.42
N LEU A 73 -11.95 -2.52 -2.42
CA LEU A 73 -12.15 -3.00 -3.78
C LEU A 73 -10.88 -3.62 -4.37
N ASP A 74 -11.10 -4.64 -5.19
CA ASP A 74 -10.05 -5.26 -5.98
C ASP A 74 -10.64 -5.79 -7.30
N TYR A 75 -9.79 -5.89 -8.34
CA TYR A 75 -10.19 -6.49 -9.63
C TYR A 75 -10.01 -8.02 -9.64
N SER A 76 -9.28 -8.57 -8.66
CA SER A 76 -9.08 -10.00 -8.46
C SER A 76 -10.24 -10.58 -7.65
N GLU A 77 -10.96 -11.53 -8.22
CA GLU A 77 -12.05 -12.22 -7.54
C GLU A 77 -11.54 -13.00 -6.33
N SER A 78 -10.36 -13.61 -6.42
CA SER A 78 -9.75 -14.35 -5.30
C SER A 78 -9.39 -13.44 -4.11
N SER A 79 -8.94 -12.20 -4.37
CA SER A 79 -8.73 -11.18 -3.32
C SER A 79 -10.05 -10.82 -2.64
N VAL A 80 -11.09 -10.58 -3.44
CA VAL A 80 -12.44 -10.25 -2.94
C VAL A 80 -13.00 -11.36 -2.07
N GLU A 81 -12.88 -12.62 -2.49
CA GLU A 81 -13.31 -13.80 -1.71
C GLU A 81 -12.53 -13.92 -0.40
N LEU A 82 -11.19 -13.76 -0.44
CA LEU A 82 -10.32 -13.79 0.72
C LEU A 82 -10.77 -12.74 1.76
N VAL A 83 -10.95 -11.48 1.33
CA VAL A 83 -11.30 -10.38 2.25
C VAL A 83 -12.69 -10.57 2.83
N LYS A 84 -13.69 -11.02 2.04
CA LYS A 84 -15.03 -11.37 2.53
C LYS A 84 -15.00 -12.48 3.59
N ALA A 85 -14.26 -13.54 3.31
CA ALA A 85 -14.10 -14.65 4.26
C ALA A 85 -13.41 -14.23 5.56
N ALA A 86 -12.36 -13.40 5.46
CA ALA A 86 -11.64 -12.86 6.61
C ALA A 86 -12.53 -11.92 7.45
N ALA A 87 -13.27 -11.01 6.81
CA ALA A 87 -14.21 -10.12 7.50
C ALA A 87 -15.30 -10.92 8.25
N ALA A 88 -15.87 -11.96 7.62
CA ALA A 88 -16.85 -12.84 8.26
C ALA A 88 -16.26 -13.57 9.47
N LYS A 89 -15.04 -14.13 9.34
CA LYS A 89 -14.36 -14.86 10.42
C LYS A 89 -13.99 -13.96 11.59
N LEU A 90 -13.69 -12.69 11.33
CA LEU A 90 -13.39 -11.66 12.32
C LEU A 90 -14.64 -10.96 12.89
N ASN A 91 -15.85 -11.32 12.42
CA ASN A 91 -17.12 -10.68 12.78
C ASN A 91 -17.14 -9.16 12.50
N LEU A 92 -16.50 -8.70 11.44
CA LEU A 92 -16.45 -7.30 11.03
C LEU A 92 -17.61 -6.98 10.07
N SER A 93 -18.67 -6.34 10.58
CA SER A 93 -19.85 -5.93 9.78
C SER A 93 -19.69 -4.58 9.08
N ASN A 94 -18.66 -3.83 9.42
CA ASN A 94 -18.33 -2.51 8.89
C ASN A 94 -17.31 -2.56 7.72
N VAL A 95 -17.18 -3.71 7.07
CA VAL A 95 -16.39 -3.90 5.84
C VAL A 95 -17.30 -4.27 4.68
N LYS A 96 -17.31 -3.46 3.64
CA LYS A 96 -17.91 -3.78 2.35
C LYS A 96 -16.82 -4.14 1.35
N VAL A 97 -16.95 -5.27 0.66
CA VAL A 97 -15.95 -5.72 -0.32
C VAL A 97 -16.57 -5.78 -1.72
N ILE A 98 -15.93 -5.14 -2.70
CA ILE A 98 -16.44 -4.96 -4.06
C ILE A 98 -15.41 -5.48 -5.08
N HIS A 99 -15.89 -6.34 -6.00
CA HIS A 99 -15.14 -6.74 -7.17
C HIS A 99 -15.25 -5.64 -8.23
N CYS A 100 -14.18 -4.89 -8.48
CA CYS A 100 -14.19 -3.75 -9.38
C CYS A 100 -12.80 -3.46 -9.95
N ASP A 101 -12.72 -3.14 -11.23
CA ASP A 101 -11.50 -2.68 -11.89
C ASP A 101 -11.32 -1.18 -11.66
N ALA A 102 -10.35 -0.82 -10.82
CA ALA A 102 -10.07 0.56 -10.44
C ALA A 102 -9.50 1.43 -11.58
N THR A 103 -9.12 0.83 -12.71
CA THR A 103 -8.67 1.60 -13.88
C THR A 103 -9.83 2.23 -14.64
N LYS A 104 -11.07 1.87 -14.32
CA LYS A 104 -12.34 2.34 -14.89
C LYS A 104 -13.06 3.30 -13.93
N ALA A 105 -14.22 3.80 -14.38
CA ALA A 105 -15.10 4.56 -13.50
C ALA A 105 -15.60 3.67 -12.35
N LEU A 106 -15.51 4.18 -11.12
CA LEU A 106 -15.94 3.43 -9.95
C LEU A 106 -17.46 3.58 -9.73
N PRO A 107 -18.13 2.56 -9.14
CA PRO A 107 -19.58 2.57 -8.93
C PRO A 107 -19.97 3.35 -7.65
N PHE A 108 -19.47 4.57 -7.49
CA PHE A 108 -19.69 5.41 -6.31
C PHE A 108 -20.20 6.79 -6.70
N TYR A 109 -20.81 7.47 -5.74
CA TYR A 109 -21.17 8.89 -5.85
C TYR A 109 -19.93 9.76 -5.62
N GLU A 110 -19.93 10.95 -6.19
CA GLU A 110 -18.86 11.93 -5.94
C GLU A 110 -18.81 12.29 -4.45
N LYS A 111 -17.58 12.39 -3.93
CA LYS A 111 -17.29 12.67 -2.52
C LYS A 111 -17.99 11.73 -1.51
N GLN A 112 -18.26 10.49 -1.92
CA GLN A 112 -18.89 9.48 -1.06
C GLN A 112 -18.04 9.10 0.15
N PHE A 113 -16.71 9.20 0.03
CA PHE A 113 -15.75 8.81 1.05
C PHE A 113 -15.07 10.02 1.67
N ASP A 114 -14.75 9.93 2.97
CA ASP A 114 -13.89 10.92 3.62
C ASP A 114 -12.44 10.71 3.19
N TYR A 115 -12.00 9.45 3.10
CA TYR A 115 -10.65 9.07 2.70
C TYR A 115 -10.68 8.00 1.62
N ILE A 116 -9.82 8.15 0.62
CA ILE A 116 -9.48 7.11 -0.33
C ILE A 116 -7.99 6.81 -0.16
N PHE A 117 -7.63 5.54 -0.08
CA PHE A 117 -6.23 5.17 -0.04
C PHE A 117 -5.91 4.01 -0.96
N GLN A 118 -4.66 3.95 -1.36
CA GLN A 118 -4.00 2.79 -1.94
C GLN A 118 -2.65 2.58 -1.24
N ALA A 119 -2.25 1.33 -1.07
CA ALA A 119 -0.96 0.96 -0.51
C ALA A 119 -0.37 -0.19 -1.33
N GLY A 120 0.68 0.09 -2.11
CA GLY A 120 1.30 -0.91 -2.95
C GLY A 120 0.59 -1.18 -4.27
N LEU A 121 0.02 -0.15 -4.92
CA LEU A 121 -0.67 -0.31 -6.21
C LEU A 121 -0.12 0.64 -7.29
N LEU A 122 0.00 1.94 -7.00
CA LEU A 122 0.35 2.92 -8.04
C LEU A 122 1.77 2.76 -8.58
N GLU A 123 2.68 2.21 -7.82
CA GLU A 123 4.06 1.90 -8.26
C GLU A 123 4.14 0.92 -9.43
N HIS A 124 3.08 0.18 -9.69
CA HIS A 124 2.99 -0.77 -10.80
C HIS A 124 2.52 -0.13 -12.12
N PHE A 125 2.28 1.18 -12.13
CA PHE A 125 1.86 1.94 -13.32
C PHE A 125 2.89 3.01 -13.69
N GLU A 126 2.97 3.32 -14.98
CA GLU A 126 3.75 4.44 -15.49
C GLU A 126 3.18 5.79 -15.01
N THR A 127 4.01 6.83 -14.96
CA THR A 127 3.66 8.12 -14.35
C THR A 127 2.38 8.76 -14.90
N ASP A 128 2.17 8.75 -16.21
CA ASP A 128 0.97 9.35 -16.79
C ASP A 128 -0.29 8.55 -16.43
N GLU A 129 -0.17 7.23 -16.31
CA GLU A 129 -1.25 6.37 -15.85
C GLU A 129 -1.53 6.59 -14.36
N GLN A 130 -0.51 6.75 -13.52
CA GLN A 130 -0.66 7.11 -12.10
C GLN A 130 -1.48 8.39 -11.95
N ILE A 131 -1.17 9.43 -12.72
CA ILE A 131 -1.90 10.72 -12.70
C ILE A 131 -3.35 10.54 -13.15
N ARG A 132 -3.58 9.76 -14.22
CA ARG A 132 -4.93 9.46 -14.71
C ARG A 132 -5.77 8.74 -13.65
N LEU A 133 -5.20 7.76 -12.98
CA LEU A 133 -5.85 6.98 -11.92
C LEU A 133 -6.16 7.85 -10.70
N LEU A 134 -5.18 8.62 -10.22
CA LEU A 134 -5.37 9.56 -9.11
C LEU A 134 -6.50 10.56 -9.39
N ARG A 135 -6.52 11.15 -10.59
CA ARG A 135 -7.59 12.08 -11.02
C ARG A 135 -8.96 11.41 -11.03
N ASN A 136 -9.05 10.16 -11.51
CA ASN A 136 -10.30 9.42 -11.51
C ASN A 136 -10.79 9.14 -10.08
N TRP A 137 -9.90 8.68 -9.20
CA TRP A 137 -10.26 8.30 -7.83
C TRP A 137 -10.57 9.52 -6.94
N ALA A 138 -9.88 10.64 -7.12
CA ALA A 138 -10.08 11.88 -6.35
C ALA A 138 -11.53 12.39 -6.38
N ARG A 139 -12.30 12.05 -7.42
CA ARG A 139 -13.72 12.43 -7.54
C ARG A 139 -14.58 11.84 -6.41
N TYR A 140 -14.20 10.69 -5.88
CA TYR A 140 -15.03 9.91 -4.94
C TYR A 140 -14.70 10.18 -3.47
N GLY A 141 -13.61 10.88 -3.16
CA GLY A 141 -13.18 11.17 -1.79
C GLY A 141 -12.84 12.62 -1.51
N LYS A 142 -12.82 12.97 -0.22
CA LYS A 142 -12.37 14.30 0.23
C LYS A 142 -10.84 14.34 0.32
N TYR A 143 -10.23 13.24 0.76
CA TYR A 143 -8.78 13.08 0.88
C TYR A 143 -8.30 11.84 0.12
N MET A 144 -7.14 11.97 -0.52
CA MET A 144 -6.41 10.88 -1.17
C MET A 144 -5.14 10.60 -0.39
N ILE A 145 -4.88 9.32 -0.11
CA ILE A 145 -3.65 8.84 0.52
C ILE A 145 -2.99 7.85 -0.42
N SER A 146 -1.72 8.06 -0.71
CA SER A 146 -0.90 7.11 -1.44
C SER A 146 0.25 6.64 -0.57
N MET A 147 0.46 5.33 -0.52
CA MET A 147 1.61 4.70 0.10
C MET A 147 2.31 3.83 -0.95
N ILE A 148 3.49 4.25 -1.37
CA ILE A 148 4.29 3.57 -2.40
C ILE A 148 5.74 3.44 -1.93
N PRO A 149 6.53 2.52 -2.51
CA PRO A 149 7.93 2.36 -2.15
C PRO A 149 8.73 3.65 -2.35
N ASN A 150 9.52 4.00 -1.34
CA ASN A 150 10.36 5.19 -1.34
C ASN A 150 11.68 4.94 -2.06
N ALA A 151 11.94 5.69 -3.12
CA ALA A 151 13.19 5.61 -3.88
C ALA A 151 14.44 5.97 -3.06
N SER A 152 14.29 6.71 -1.96
CA SER A 152 15.38 7.10 -1.06
C SER A 152 15.66 6.07 0.04
N SER A 153 14.85 5.01 0.16
CA SER A 153 15.05 3.95 1.14
C SER A 153 16.18 3.01 0.72
N ILE A 154 17.37 3.22 1.23
CA ILE A 154 18.58 2.47 0.85
C ILE A 154 18.43 0.95 1.05
N PRO A 155 17.97 0.43 2.23
CA PRO A 155 17.85 -1.00 2.42
C PRO A 155 16.86 -1.66 1.45
N TYR A 156 15.72 -1.01 1.21
CA TYR A 156 14.74 -1.49 0.23
C TYR A 156 15.35 -1.53 -1.18
N ARG A 157 16.03 -0.45 -1.62
CA ARG A 157 16.63 -0.38 -2.97
C ARG A 157 17.69 -1.45 -3.18
N ILE A 158 18.56 -1.68 -2.19
CA ILE A 158 19.57 -2.74 -2.24
C ILE A 158 18.89 -4.11 -2.27
N GLY A 159 17.96 -4.36 -1.36
CA GLY A 159 17.26 -5.64 -1.25
C GLY A 159 16.50 -5.99 -2.53
N LYS A 160 15.74 -5.03 -3.08
CA LYS A 160 15.03 -5.20 -4.36
C LYS A 160 16.01 -5.57 -5.48
N GLN A 161 17.11 -4.83 -5.63
CA GLN A 161 18.09 -5.13 -6.67
C GLN A 161 18.71 -6.52 -6.51
N LEU A 162 18.98 -6.96 -5.29
CA LEU A 162 19.47 -8.31 -5.03
C LEU A 162 18.44 -9.36 -5.44
N MET A 163 17.17 -9.18 -5.06
CA MET A 163 16.08 -10.10 -5.42
C MET A 163 15.85 -10.14 -6.94
N GLU A 164 15.93 -9.02 -7.63
CA GLU A 164 15.87 -8.97 -9.10
C GLU A 164 17.02 -9.72 -9.76
N ASN A 165 18.26 -9.55 -9.26
CA ASN A 165 19.44 -10.27 -9.75
C ASN A 165 19.38 -11.78 -9.53
N GLU A 166 18.74 -12.21 -8.43
CA GLU A 166 18.54 -13.61 -8.06
C GLU A 166 17.30 -14.23 -8.72
N GLY A 167 16.47 -13.44 -9.41
CA GLY A 167 15.22 -13.91 -10.00
C GLY A 167 14.12 -14.25 -8.98
N THR A 168 14.21 -13.67 -7.78
CA THR A 168 13.26 -13.90 -6.67
C THR A 168 12.29 -12.75 -6.44
N TRP A 169 12.37 -11.68 -7.23
CA TRP A 169 11.40 -10.57 -7.19
C TRP A 169 10.07 -10.99 -7.83
N GLU A 170 8.98 -10.94 -7.06
CA GLU A 170 7.68 -11.51 -7.46
C GLU A 170 6.64 -10.47 -7.90
N TYR A 171 6.94 -9.16 -7.77
CA TYR A 171 5.94 -8.08 -7.94
C TYR A 171 6.00 -7.39 -9.31
N GLY A 172 6.80 -7.91 -10.28
CA GLY A 172 6.91 -7.33 -11.61
C GLY A 172 7.46 -5.89 -11.60
N LEU A 173 6.88 -5.03 -12.45
CA LEU A 173 7.22 -3.61 -12.48
C LEU A 173 6.87 -2.94 -11.16
N GLU A 174 7.82 -2.21 -10.60
CA GLU A 174 7.64 -1.36 -9.43
C GLU A 174 8.52 -0.12 -9.56
N ILE A 175 7.89 1.04 -9.61
CA ILE A 175 8.53 2.35 -9.81
C ILE A 175 8.48 3.14 -8.50
N PRO A 176 9.52 3.04 -7.65
CA PRO A 176 9.58 3.81 -6.40
C PRO A 176 9.79 5.29 -6.70
N LYS A 177 9.28 6.15 -5.84
CA LYS A 177 9.36 7.61 -6.00
C LYS A 177 10.11 8.28 -4.85
N HIS A 178 10.83 9.37 -5.16
CA HIS A 178 11.40 10.27 -4.13
C HIS A 178 10.35 11.24 -3.57
N SER A 179 9.37 11.58 -4.38
CA SER A 179 8.22 12.43 -4.04
C SER A 179 7.08 12.10 -5.00
N PHE A 180 5.86 12.23 -4.52
CA PHE A 180 4.64 12.01 -5.32
C PHE A 180 3.80 13.30 -5.48
N LYS A 181 4.39 14.43 -5.09
CA LYS A 181 3.71 15.75 -5.11
C LYS A 181 3.34 16.19 -6.51
N GLU A 182 4.18 15.93 -7.50
CA GLU A 182 3.92 16.31 -8.88
C GLU A 182 2.72 15.56 -9.45
N GLU A 183 2.66 14.23 -9.26
CA GLU A 183 1.57 13.40 -9.73
C GLU A 183 0.23 13.82 -9.07
N PHE A 184 0.24 14.07 -7.77
CA PHE A 184 -0.92 14.58 -7.06
C PHE A 184 -1.38 15.92 -7.61
N SER A 185 -0.46 16.89 -7.75
CA SER A 185 -0.76 18.22 -8.29
C SER A 185 -1.34 18.14 -9.71
N ARG A 186 -0.73 17.35 -10.59
CA ARG A 186 -1.20 17.13 -11.97
C ARG A 186 -2.55 16.41 -12.01
N ALA A 187 -2.89 15.65 -10.98
CA ALA A 187 -4.19 15.01 -10.82
C ALA A 187 -5.27 15.95 -10.26
N GLY A 188 -4.94 17.19 -9.85
CA GLY A 188 -5.86 18.14 -9.20
C GLY A 188 -6.07 17.84 -7.71
N ILE A 189 -5.03 17.32 -7.04
CA ILE A 189 -5.04 17.03 -5.61
C ILE A 189 -4.03 17.92 -4.92
N THR A 190 -4.46 18.75 -3.98
CA THR A 190 -3.58 19.64 -3.20
C THR A 190 -2.89 18.84 -2.11
N VAL A 191 -1.57 18.67 -2.21
CA VAL A 191 -0.79 17.92 -1.20
C VAL A 191 -0.73 18.69 0.10
N GLU A 192 -1.15 18.05 1.19
CA GLU A 192 -1.07 18.60 2.55
C GLU A 192 0.16 18.08 3.31
N LYS A 193 0.49 16.79 3.14
CA LYS A 193 1.65 16.17 3.80
C LYS A 193 2.32 15.15 2.89
N GLU A 194 3.64 15.07 3.01
CA GLU A 194 4.43 14.00 2.45
C GLU A 194 5.58 13.68 3.40
N TYR A 195 5.72 12.40 3.75
CA TYR A 195 6.72 11.90 4.68
C TYR A 195 6.96 10.40 4.44
N THR A 196 7.92 9.82 5.14
CA THR A 196 8.25 8.40 5.00
C THR A 196 8.03 7.64 6.30
N ILE A 197 7.74 6.33 6.19
CA ILE A 197 7.53 5.43 7.32
C ILE A 197 8.25 4.09 7.08
N GLY A 198 8.55 3.37 8.16
CA GLY A 198 8.98 1.98 8.11
C GLY A 198 10.44 1.76 7.75
N SER A 199 11.38 2.52 8.35
CA SER A 199 12.82 2.30 8.20
C SER A 199 13.24 0.91 8.69
N GLU A 200 12.74 0.45 9.83
CA GLU A 200 12.98 -0.92 10.32
C GLU A 200 12.41 -1.99 9.37
N TRP A 201 11.25 -1.69 8.77
CA TRP A 201 10.66 -2.58 7.77
C TRP A 201 11.54 -2.71 6.53
N ALA A 202 12.13 -1.62 6.06
CA ALA A 202 13.01 -1.61 4.90
C ALA A 202 14.18 -2.59 5.05
N GLN A 203 14.70 -2.78 6.26
CA GLN A 203 15.79 -3.70 6.53
C GLN A 203 15.43 -5.17 6.27
N ARG A 204 14.13 -5.53 6.24
CA ARG A 204 13.67 -6.89 5.94
C ARG A 204 13.96 -7.32 4.50
N PHE A 205 14.13 -6.37 3.58
CA PHE A 205 14.55 -6.63 2.21
C PHE A 205 16.01 -7.09 2.10
N LEU A 206 16.85 -6.73 3.08
CA LEU A 206 18.25 -7.17 3.07
C LEU A 206 18.38 -8.63 3.50
N PRO A 207 19.28 -9.40 2.88
CA PRO A 207 19.62 -10.74 3.35
C PRO A 207 20.05 -10.72 4.82
N LYS A 208 19.66 -11.74 5.60
CA LYS A 208 19.89 -11.79 7.06
C LYS A 208 21.36 -11.57 7.47
N ARG A 209 22.32 -11.98 6.64
CA ARG A 209 23.76 -11.87 6.88
C ARG A 209 24.45 -10.80 6.03
N HIS A 210 23.71 -9.85 5.50
CA HIS A 210 24.30 -8.78 4.71
C HIS A 210 25.00 -7.75 5.64
N TYR A 211 26.25 -7.37 5.35
CA TYR A 211 27.06 -6.45 6.17
C TYR A 211 26.37 -5.10 6.41
N ILE A 212 25.57 -4.62 5.47
CA ILE A 212 24.78 -3.40 5.59
C ILE A 212 23.77 -3.49 6.73
N ARG A 213 23.17 -4.66 6.97
CA ARG A 213 22.26 -4.86 8.11
C ARG A 213 22.99 -4.71 9.45
N GLU A 214 24.21 -5.24 9.55
CA GLU A 214 25.05 -5.10 10.75
C GLU A 214 25.47 -3.63 10.95
N PHE A 215 25.76 -2.92 9.86
CA PHE A 215 26.07 -1.51 9.90
C PHE A 215 24.88 -0.67 10.44
N PHE A 216 23.67 -0.91 9.99
CA PHE A 216 22.48 -0.22 10.49
C PHE A 216 22.18 -0.54 11.95
N ALA A 217 22.26 -1.81 12.35
CA ALA A 217 22.11 -2.20 13.73
C ALA A 217 23.17 -1.53 14.64
N LYS A 218 24.38 -1.29 14.13
CA LYS A 218 25.40 -0.54 14.84
C LYS A 218 25.02 0.94 14.99
N LEU A 219 24.53 1.57 13.92
CA LEU A 219 24.10 2.99 13.99
C LEU A 219 22.98 3.18 15.01
N GLU A 220 21.97 2.31 15.05
CA GLU A 220 20.91 2.36 16.08
C GLU A 220 21.48 2.22 17.47
N LYS A 221 22.39 1.27 17.68
CA LYS A 221 23.09 1.07 18.97
C LYS A 221 23.91 2.29 19.38
N ASP A 222 24.49 3.01 18.42
CA ASP A 222 25.27 4.23 18.63
C ASP A 222 24.34 5.47 18.84
N GLY A 223 23.01 5.29 18.86
CA GLY A 223 22.01 6.31 19.17
C GLY A 223 21.49 7.11 17.98
N TYR A 224 21.78 6.69 16.75
CA TYR A 224 21.23 7.31 15.55
C TYR A 224 19.78 6.85 15.29
N ASN A 225 18.92 7.80 14.95
CA ASN A 225 17.58 7.49 14.46
C ASN A 225 17.67 7.10 12.97
N LEU A 226 17.29 5.87 12.65
CA LEU A 226 17.35 5.38 11.25
C LEU A 226 16.38 6.10 10.33
N ASP A 227 15.22 6.55 10.83
CA ASP A 227 14.26 7.32 10.01
C ASP A 227 14.86 8.65 9.54
N ASP A 228 15.66 9.30 10.39
CA ASP A 228 16.36 10.54 10.02
C ASP A 228 17.49 10.29 9.02
N LEU A 229 18.20 9.17 9.15
CA LEU A 229 19.36 8.84 8.29
C LEU A 229 18.98 8.23 6.96
N MET A 230 17.90 7.45 6.90
CA MET A 230 17.70 6.51 5.81
C MET A 230 16.37 6.66 5.10
N GLN A 231 15.50 7.50 5.59
CA GLN A 231 14.11 7.57 5.18
C GLN A 231 13.39 6.20 5.22
N GLY A 232 12.11 6.20 5.52
CA GLY A 232 11.34 4.98 5.64
C GLY A 232 11.15 4.23 4.31
N TYR A 233 10.70 2.98 4.41
CA TYR A 233 10.39 2.11 3.27
C TYR A 233 9.32 2.70 2.36
N LEU A 234 8.24 3.25 2.94
CA LEU A 234 7.14 3.81 2.18
C LEU A 234 7.14 5.34 2.21
N LEU A 235 6.90 5.91 1.05
CA LEU A 235 6.53 7.30 0.87
C LEU A 235 5.01 7.41 1.05
N VAL A 236 4.60 8.21 2.03
CA VAL A 236 3.21 8.52 2.34
C VAL A 236 2.90 9.91 1.83
N THR A 237 1.99 10.03 0.88
CA THR A 237 1.51 11.32 0.35
C THR A 237 0.02 11.46 0.65
N ILE A 238 -0.35 12.54 1.32
CA ILE A 238 -1.73 12.87 1.70
C ILE A 238 -2.10 14.18 1.02
N GLY A 239 -3.21 14.19 0.32
CA GLY A 239 -3.71 15.39 -0.34
C GLY A 239 -5.22 15.53 -0.27
N LYS A 240 -5.67 16.78 -0.33
CA LYS A 240 -7.08 17.16 -0.40
C LYS A 240 -7.54 17.15 -1.85
N CYS A 241 -8.58 16.40 -2.13
CA CYS A 241 -9.19 16.34 -3.45
C CYS A 241 -10.04 17.60 -3.67
N GLU A 242 -9.70 18.38 -4.69
CA GLU A 242 -10.50 19.52 -5.09
C GLU A 242 -11.86 19.06 -5.61
N GLY A 243 -12.88 19.91 -5.40
CA GLY A 243 -14.27 19.60 -5.76
C GLY A 243 -14.55 19.73 -7.24
#